data_b11592a5f9a9325d6dde275f8edb5d48
#
_entry.id   b11592a5f9a9325d6dde275f8edb5d48
#
_cell.length_a   1.000
_cell.length_b   1.000
_cell.length_c   1.000
_cell.angle_alpha   90.00
_cell.angle_beta   90.00
_cell.angle_gamma   90.00
#
_symmetry.space_group_name_H-M   'P 1'
#
loop_
_entity.id
_entity.type
_entity.pdbx_description
1 polymer ?
#
loop_
_entity_poly.entity_id
_entity_poly.type
_entity_poly.pdbx_seq_one_letter_code
_entity_poly.pdbx_strand_id
1 'polypeptide(L)'
;RKRHLEPTERFIDPVRELSWANPQKAYGYIKWLFLQGVTRDVVTHDSPELRAIHARAHRYDDRVEHLWTYCQVVSAMMMSIAHGSNDVANAVGPWAAVYSTFHAGMVETDAPTPVWFLVIAGLLLGLGFWFYGYHIVRALGNKITQMSPTRGFSVELGAAITVMLASRLGLPVSTTQCLTGASMGVALMNYDLGAVNWKQLGFIFGGWVLTLP
;
A
#
# COMPACT_ATOMS: atom_id res chain seq x y z
N ARG A 1 -17.83 17.21 -13.56
CA ARG A 1 -16.60 16.56 -13.00
C ARG A 1 -15.52 16.60 -14.08
N LYS A 2 -14.39 17.26 -13.88
CA LYS A 2 -13.28 17.25 -14.84
C LYS A 2 -12.80 15.79 -14.96
N ARG A 3 -12.67 15.27 -16.19
CA ARG A 3 -12.11 13.93 -16.47
C ARG A 3 -10.70 13.88 -15.88
N HIS A 4 -10.43 12.89 -15.04
CA HIS A 4 -9.09 12.64 -14.55
C HIS A 4 -8.25 12.07 -15.70
N LEU A 5 -7.18 12.77 -16.08
CA LEU A 5 -6.28 12.32 -17.14
C LEU A 5 -5.30 11.31 -16.54
N GLU A 6 -5.20 10.14 -17.18
CA GLU A 6 -4.18 9.15 -16.83
C GLU A 6 -2.77 9.71 -17.05
N PRO A 7 -1.75 9.24 -16.29
CA PRO A 7 -0.38 9.76 -16.40
C PRO A 7 0.17 9.76 -17.83
N THR A 8 -0.19 8.76 -18.64
CA THR A 8 0.22 8.66 -20.02
C THR A 8 -0.41 9.77 -20.88
N GLU A 9 -1.71 9.98 -20.76
CA GLU A 9 -2.44 11.08 -21.43
C GLU A 9 -1.90 12.46 -21.01
N ARG A 10 -1.46 12.59 -19.78
CA ARG A 10 -1.02 13.86 -19.21
C ARG A 10 0.42 14.22 -19.60
N PHE A 11 1.33 13.25 -19.63
CA PHE A 11 2.77 13.52 -19.76
C PHE A 11 3.38 13.00 -21.06
N ILE A 12 2.90 11.89 -21.63
CA ILE A 12 3.47 11.28 -22.83
C ILE A 12 2.76 11.76 -24.09
N ASP A 13 1.44 11.72 -24.13
CA ASP A 13 0.69 12.05 -25.34
C ASP A 13 1.02 13.45 -25.90
N PRO A 14 1.18 14.51 -25.07
CA PRO A 14 1.53 15.83 -25.58
C PRO A 14 2.91 15.91 -26.25
N VAL A 15 3.81 14.99 -25.91
CA VAL A 15 5.20 15.00 -26.41
C VAL A 15 5.52 13.81 -27.33
N ARG A 16 4.53 12.94 -27.58
CA ARG A 16 4.70 11.69 -28.30
C ARG A 16 5.23 11.89 -29.72
N GLU A 17 4.71 12.87 -30.43
CA GLU A 17 5.06 13.17 -31.82
C GLU A 17 6.35 13.99 -31.97
N LEU A 18 6.91 14.52 -30.89
CA LEU A 18 8.16 15.28 -30.94
C LEU A 18 9.35 14.37 -31.29
N SER A 19 10.34 14.92 -32.00
CA SER A 19 11.61 14.23 -32.27
C SER A 19 12.35 13.95 -30.92
N TRP A 20 13.11 12.86 -30.87
CA TRP A 20 13.97 12.55 -29.71
C TRP A 20 15.08 13.59 -29.46
N ALA A 21 15.42 14.40 -30.46
CA ALA A 21 16.33 15.53 -30.32
C ALA A 21 15.72 16.69 -29.52
N ASN A 22 14.40 16.71 -29.33
CA ASN A 22 13.74 17.76 -28.56
C ASN A 22 13.78 17.45 -27.05
N PRO A 23 14.38 18.32 -26.22
CA PRO A 23 14.49 18.10 -24.77
C PRO A 23 13.14 17.99 -24.06
N GLN A 24 12.07 18.56 -24.63
CA GLN A 24 10.72 18.46 -24.07
C GLN A 24 10.20 17.01 -24.07
N LYS A 25 10.61 16.20 -25.05
CA LYS A 25 10.25 14.77 -25.08
C LYS A 25 10.87 14.03 -23.91
N ALA A 26 12.18 14.17 -23.72
CA ALA A 26 12.88 13.56 -22.58
C ALA A 26 12.30 14.02 -21.25
N TYR A 27 11.99 15.31 -21.10
CA TYR A 27 11.36 15.87 -19.91
C TYR A 27 9.96 15.28 -19.62
N GLY A 28 9.15 15.08 -20.67
CA GLY A 28 7.83 14.44 -20.55
C GLY A 28 7.93 13.00 -20.06
N TYR A 29 8.86 12.21 -20.60
CA TYR A 29 9.10 10.82 -20.17
C TYR A 29 9.67 10.75 -18.74
N ILE A 30 10.57 11.66 -18.36
CA ILE A 30 11.10 11.76 -17.01
C ILE A 30 9.97 12.09 -16.03
N LYS A 31 9.13 13.09 -16.34
CA LYS A 31 7.96 13.40 -15.52
C LYS A 31 7.00 12.22 -15.39
N TRP A 32 6.74 11.52 -16.49
CA TRP A 32 5.90 10.33 -16.44
C TRP A 32 6.49 9.26 -15.52
N LEU A 33 7.80 8.98 -15.63
CA LEU A 33 8.49 7.98 -14.81
C LEU A 33 8.37 8.30 -13.31
N PHE A 34 8.59 9.56 -12.93
CA PHE A 34 8.59 9.97 -11.53
C PHE A 34 7.18 10.23 -10.95
N LEU A 35 6.23 10.67 -11.77
CA LEU A 35 4.92 11.10 -11.29
C LEU A 35 3.78 10.13 -11.59
N GLN A 36 4.04 9.03 -12.31
CA GLN A 36 3.01 8.07 -12.70
C GLN A 36 2.27 7.48 -11.48
N GLY A 37 2.96 7.18 -10.39
CA GLY A 37 2.38 6.64 -9.16
C GLY A 37 1.52 7.66 -8.41
N VAL A 38 1.95 8.92 -8.40
CA VAL A 38 1.30 10.02 -7.66
C VAL A 38 0.07 10.55 -8.40
N THR A 39 0.09 10.54 -9.73
CA THR A 39 -0.98 11.13 -10.56
C THR A 39 -2.01 10.13 -11.05
N ARG A 40 -1.84 8.85 -10.75
CA ARG A 40 -2.76 7.79 -11.17
C ARG A 40 -4.00 7.76 -10.28
N ASP A 41 -5.16 7.58 -10.89
CA ASP A 41 -6.39 7.37 -10.13
C ASP A 41 -6.42 5.93 -9.57
N VAL A 42 -6.31 5.82 -8.26
CA VAL A 42 -6.36 4.54 -7.52
C VAL A 42 -7.73 4.29 -6.88
N VAL A 43 -8.62 5.27 -6.92
CA VAL A 43 -9.91 5.26 -6.22
C VAL A 43 -11.06 4.88 -7.14
N THR A 44 -11.06 5.36 -8.38
CA THR A 44 -12.17 5.16 -9.31
C THR A 44 -12.06 3.81 -10.01
N HIS A 45 -13.07 2.97 -9.85
CA HIS A 45 -13.19 1.69 -10.54
C HIS A 45 -14.51 1.63 -11.30
N ASP A 46 -14.46 1.38 -12.60
CA ASP A 46 -15.64 1.34 -13.50
C ASP A 46 -16.25 -0.07 -13.67
N SER A 47 -16.14 -0.92 -12.66
CA SER A 47 -16.76 -2.24 -12.66
C SER A 47 -18.22 -2.13 -12.16
N PRO A 48 -19.22 -2.64 -12.91
CA PRO A 48 -20.61 -2.66 -12.44
C PRO A 48 -20.77 -3.52 -11.17
N GLU A 49 -20.02 -4.62 -11.04
CA GLU A 49 -19.98 -5.45 -9.83
C GLU A 49 -19.54 -4.66 -8.61
N LEU A 50 -18.46 -3.89 -8.75
CA LEU A 50 -17.92 -3.10 -7.66
C LEU A 50 -18.85 -1.94 -7.26
N ARG A 51 -19.53 -1.34 -8.22
CA ARG A 51 -20.58 -0.34 -7.94
C ARG A 51 -21.74 -0.93 -7.14
N ALA A 52 -22.16 -2.17 -7.44
CA ALA A 52 -23.20 -2.87 -6.69
C ALA A 52 -22.76 -3.15 -5.24
N ILE A 53 -21.51 -3.57 -5.02
CA ILE A 53 -20.92 -3.78 -3.69
C ILE A 53 -20.89 -2.46 -2.91
N HIS A 54 -20.42 -1.38 -3.54
CA HIS A 54 -20.35 -0.06 -2.92
C HIS A 54 -21.71 0.53 -2.59
N ALA A 55 -22.76 0.22 -3.35
CA ALA A 55 -24.11 0.69 -3.09
C ALA A 55 -24.73 0.06 -1.84
N ARG A 56 -24.25 -1.13 -1.42
CA ARG A 56 -24.70 -1.82 -0.20
C ARG A 56 -23.98 -1.34 1.06
N ALA A 57 -22.85 -0.66 0.90
CA ALA A 57 -22.10 -0.16 2.03
C ALA A 57 -22.83 1.02 2.70
N HIS A 58 -22.90 1.00 4.04
CA HIS A 58 -23.49 2.10 4.80
C HIS A 58 -22.73 3.41 4.54
N ARG A 59 -23.44 4.49 4.31
CA ARG A 59 -22.85 5.82 4.08
C ARG A 59 -23.14 6.72 5.26
N TYR A 60 -22.10 7.37 5.76
CA TYR A 60 -22.21 8.41 6.76
C TYR A 60 -22.45 9.78 6.12
N ASP A 61 -22.86 10.76 6.91
CA ASP A 61 -23.02 12.15 6.45
C ASP A 61 -21.68 12.70 5.94
N ASP A 62 -21.70 13.41 4.81
CA ASP A 62 -20.48 13.96 4.18
C ASP A 62 -19.71 14.89 5.11
N ARG A 63 -20.39 15.59 6.03
CA ARG A 63 -19.74 16.45 7.02
C ARG A 63 -18.93 15.66 8.04
N VAL A 64 -19.44 14.51 8.45
CA VAL A 64 -18.73 13.58 9.34
C VAL A 64 -17.50 13.02 8.63
N GLU A 65 -17.65 12.57 7.39
CA GLU A 65 -16.53 12.05 6.60
C GLU A 65 -15.44 13.13 6.40
N HIS A 66 -15.82 14.39 6.14
CA HIS A 66 -14.85 15.49 6.04
C HIS A 66 -14.08 15.74 7.35
N LEU A 67 -14.75 15.65 8.49
CA LEU A 67 -14.10 15.79 9.80
C LEU A 67 -13.05 14.69 10.03
N TRP A 68 -13.38 13.45 9.63
CA TRP A 68 -12.48 12.30 9.77
C TRP A 68 -11.32 12.29 8.79
N THR A 69 -11.32 13.11 7.75
CA THR A 69 -10.21 13.17 6.77
C THR A 69 -8.88 13.46 7.44
N TYR A 70 -8.83 14.39 8.40
CA TYR A 70 -7.59 14.70 9.12
C TYR A 70 -7.16 13.57 10.04
N CYS A 71 -8.09 12.89 10.69
CA CYS A 71 -7.80 11.72 11.51
C CYS A 71 -7.23 10.60 10.65
N GLN A 72 -7.79 10.38 9.46
CA GLN A 72 -7.28 9.39 8.50
C GLN A 72 -5.85 9.72 8.03
N VAL A 73 -5.53 10.99 7.77
CA VAL A 73 -4.16 11.38 7.41
C VAL A 73 -3.18 11.03 8.53
N VAL A 74 -3.55 11.27 9.79
CA VAL A 74 -2.70 10.92 10.95
C VAL A 74 -2.54 9.39 11.06
N SER A 75 -3.62 8.61 10.92
CA SER A 75 -3.54 7.14 10.95
C SER A 75 -2.71 6.59 9.79
N ALA A 76 -2.82 7.17 8.60
CA ALA A 76 -2.00 6.81 7.45
C ALA A 76 -0.50 7.07 7.70
N MET A 77 -0.15 8.18 8.35
CA MET A 77 1.23 8.46 8.76
C MET A 77 1.73 7.42 9.76
N MET A 78 0.94 7.09 10.79
CA MET A 78 1.29 6.06 11.77
C MET A 78 1.45 4.69 11.11
N MET A 79 0.52 4.32 10.24
CA MET A 79 0.60 3.07 9.49
C MET A 79 1.82 3.02 8.57
N SER A 80 2.18 4.13 7.92
CA SER A 80 3.38 4.21 7.07
C SER A 80 4.66 3.97 7.86
N ILE A 81 4.76 4.49 9.09
CA ILE A 81 5.91 4.26 9.97
C ILE A 81 5.94 2.79 10.42
N ALA A 82 4.81 2.25 10.86
CA ALA A 82 4.69 0.86 11.30
C ALA A 82 5.02 -0.12 10.16
N HIS A 83 4.48 0.13 8.96
CA HIS A 83 4.73 -0.64 7.76
C HIS A 83 6.21 -0.62 7.36
N GLY A 84 6.78 0.59 7.21
CA GLY A 84 8.17 0.75 6.82
C GLY A 84 9.14 0.09 7.79
N SER A 85 8.93 0.25 9.11
CA SER A 85 9.75 -0.38 10.13
C SER A 85 9.69 -1.91 10.06
N ASN A 86 8.48 -2.47 9.93
CA ASN A 86 8.27 -3.91 9.88
C ASN A 86 8.86 -4.53 8.62
N ASP A 87 8.62 -3.94 7.45
CA ASP A 87 9.07 -4.50 6.18
C ASP A 87 10.58 -4.37 6.01
N VAL A 88 11.19 -3.26 6.49
CA VAL A 88 12.66 -3.14 6.54
C VAL A 88 13.24 -4.20 7.47
N ALA A 89 12.66 -4.43 8.65
CA ALA A 89 13.15 -5.44 9.58
C ALA A 89 13.06 -6.86 8.98
N ASN A 90 11.93 -7.19 8.35
CA ASN A 90 11.74 -8.49 7.69
C ASN A 90 12.73 -8.73 6.53
N ALA A 91 13.07 -7.69 5.77
CA ALA A 91 14.02 -7.79 4.67
C ALA A 91 15.48 -7.83 5.16
N VAL A 92 15.81 -7.03 6.16
CA VAL A 92 17.18 -6.89 6.68
C VAL A 92 17.58 -8.06 7.58
N GLY A 93 16.63 -8.65 8.32
CA GLY A 93 16.94 -9.74 9.26
C GLY A 93 17.73 -10.89 8.64
N PRO A 94 17.26 -11.55 7.57
CA PRO A 94 18.01 -12.61 6.91
C PRO A 94 19.34 -12.15 6.34
N TRP A 95 19.42 -10.95 5.78
CA TRP A 95 20.65 -10.39 5.26
C TRP A 95 21.68 -10.13 6.36
N ALA A 96 21.26 -9.55 7.49
CA ALA A 96 22.14 -9.33 8.65
C ALA A 96 22.64 -10.65 9.23
N ALA A 97 21.80 -11.68 9.31
CA ALA A 97 22.18 -13.00 9.78
C ALA A 97 23.28 -13.64 8.91
N VAL A 98 23.12 -13.58 7.59
CA VAL A 98 24.15 -14.08 6.65
C VAL A 98 25.45 -13.28 6.79
N TYR A 99 25.35 -11.96 6.88
CA TYR A 99 26.51 -11.08 7.00
C TYR A 99 27.29 -11.34 8.30
N SER A 100 26.60 -11.42 9.45
CA SER A 100 27.25 -11.69 10.74
C SER A 100 27.91 -13.06 10.78
N THR A 101 27.21 -14.10 10.30
CA THR A 101 27.76 -15.46 10.23
C THR A 101 29.02 -15.51 9.35
N PHE A 102 29.02 -14.79 8.22
CA PHE A 102 30.20 -14.74 7.34
C PHE A 102 31.39 -14.05 7.99
N HIS A 103 31.18 -12.99 8.77
CA HIS A 103 32.26 -12.25 9.42
C HIS A 103 32.73 -12.89 10.73
N ALA A 104 31.82 -13.43 11.54
CA ALA A 104 32.14 -14.04 12.83
C ALA A 104 32.61 -15.53 12.71
N GLY A 105 32.27 -16.18 11.58
CA GLY A 105 32.53 -17.62 11.39
C GLY A 105 31.66 -18.55 12.23
N MET A 106 30.67 -17.98 12.96
CA MET A 106 29.71 -18.71 13.80
C MET A 106 28.35 -18.01 13.76
N VAL A 107 27.29 -18.77 14.08
CA VAL A 107 25.93 -18.23 14.16
C VAL A 107 25.79 -17.50 15.50
N GLU A 108 25.59 -16.20 15.43
CA GLU A 108 25.30 -15.35 16.59
C GLU A 108 23.79 -15.12 16.69
N THR A 109 23.22 -15.25 17.90
CA THR A 109 21.78 -15.05 18.14
C THR A 109 21.40 -13.57 18.26
N ASP A 110 22.34 -12.70 18.65
CA ASP A 110 22.13 -11.28 18.91
C ASP A 110 23.15 -10.39 18.17
N ALA A 111 23.39 -10.67 16.89
CA ALA A 111 24.32 -9.88 16.10
C ALA A 111 23.75 -8.47 15.82
N PRO A 112 24.49 -7.39 16.11
CA PRO A 112 24.04 -6.04 15.85
C PRO A 112 23.89 -5.79 14.34
N THR A 113 22.71 -5.31 13.92
CA THR A 113 22.47 -4.98 12.52
C THR A 113 23.18 -3.66 12.16
N PRO A 114 24.07 -3.64 11.18
CA PRO A 114 24.73 -2.40 10.75
C PRO A 114 23.71 -1.38 10.23
N VAL A 115 23.84 -0.12 10.66
CA VAL A 115 22.90 0.96 10.29
C VAL A 115 22.79 1.17 8.78
N TRP A 116 23.88 0.95 8.04
CA TRP A 116 23.84 1.11 6.58
C TRP A 116 22.94 0.08 5.87
N PHE A 117 22.71 -1.11 6.46
CA PHE A 117 21.71 -2.07 5.97
C PHE A 117 20.31 -1.46 6.01
N LEU A 118 19.97 -0.84 7.14
CA LEU A 118 18.68 -0.18 7.33
C LEU A 118 18.48 0.97 6.34
N VAL A 119 19.53 1.76 6.11
CA VAL A 119 19.50 2.89 5.16
C VAL A 119 19.27 2.37 3.73
N ILE A 120 20.04 1.39 3.28
CA ILE A 120 19.89 0.83 1.93
C ILE A 120 18.52 0.18 1.76
N ALA A 121 18.10 -0.65 2.71
CA ALA A 121 16.80 -1.32 2.65
C ALA A 121 15.64 -0.31 2.65
N GLY A 122 15.70 0.72 3.48
CA GLY A 122 14.70 1.79 3.51
C GLY A 122 14.61 2.57 2.20
N LEU A 123 15.76 2.89 1.58
CA LEU A 123 15.79 3.54 0.26
C LEU A 123 15.20 2.65 -0.83
N LEU A 124 15.57 1.36 -0.86
CA LEU A 124 15.05 0.41 -1.85
C LEU A 124 13.55 0.16 -1.66
N LEU A 125 13.08 0.06 -0.42
CA LEU A 125 11.66 -0.05 -0.10
C LEU A 125 10.89 1.19 -0.61
N GLY A 126 11.40 2.39 -0.32
CA GLY A 126 10.83 3.65 -0.79
C GLY A 126 10.76 3.73 -2.32
N LEU A 127 11.82 3.33 -3.02
CA LEU A 127 11.86 3.26 -4.48
C LEU A 127 10.86 2.24 -5.02
N GLY A 128 10.78 1.04 -4.44
CA GLY A 128 9.81 0.02 -4.82
C GLY A 128 8.37 0.52 -4.68
N PHE A 129 8.08 1.19 -3.57
CA PHE A 129 6.75 1.78 -3.33
C PHE A 129 6.44 2.92 -4.30
N TRP A 130 7.43 3.74 -4.64
CA TRP A 130 7.28 4.82 -5.61
C TRP A 130 6.87 4.33 -7.00
N PHE A 131 7.50 3.26 -7.48
CA PHE A 131 7.23 2.74 -8.83
C PHE A 131 6.04 1.78 -8.90
N TYR A 132 5.80 0.96 -7.86
CA TYR A 132 4.81 -0.12 -7.88
C TYR A 132 3.71 0.01 -6.85
N GLY A 133 3.85 0.85 -5.83
CA GLY A 133 2.93 0.97 -4.71
C GLY A 133 1.48 1.26 -5.12
N TYR A 134 1.26 2.01 -6.19
CA TYR A 134 -0.08 2.34 -6.67
C TYR A 134 -0.89 1.10 -7.09
N HIS A 135 -0.25 0.03 -7.56
CA HIS A 135 -0.93 -1.23 -7.87
C HIS A 135 -1.48 -1.89 -6.60
N ILE A 136 -0.69 -1.85 -5.52
CA ILE A 136 -1.07 -2.42 -4.22
C ILE A 136 -2.20 -1.60 -3.60
N VAL A 137 -2.07 -0.28 -3.56
CA VAL A 137 -3.10 0.63 -3.05
C VAL A 137 -4.42 0.44 -3.79
N ARG A 138 -4.37 0.30 -5.12
CA ARG A 138 -5.55 0.04 -5.94
C ARG A 138 -6.18 -1.34 -5.67
N ALA A 139 -5.37 -2.37 -5.37
CA ALA A 139 -5.84 -3.72 -5.11
C ALA A 139 -6.47 -3.88 -3.72
N LEU A 140 -5.90 -3.23 -2.70
CA LEU A 140 -6.30 -3.35 -1.30
C LEU A 140 -7.32 -2.31 -0.86
N GLY A 141 -7.40 -1.18 -1.55
CA GLY A 141 -8.32 -0.09 -1.23
C GLY A 141 -9.77 -0.40 -1.62
N ASN A 142 -10.34 0.43 -2.46
CA ASN A 142 -11.77 0.38 -2.85
C ASN A 142 -12.25 -0.93 -3.53
N LYS A 143 -11.36 -1.90 -3.80
CA LYS A 143 -11.77 -3.16 -4.42
C LYS A 143 -12.34 -4.18 -3.41
N ILE A 144 -12.00 -4.09 -2.13
CA ILE A 144 -12.51 -5.01 -1.09
C ILE A 144 -13.90 -4.57 -0.65
N THR A 145 -14.05 -3.29 -0.29
CA THR A 145 -15.29 -2.64 0.09
C THR A 145 -15.22 -1.15 -0.22
N GLN A 146 -16.31 -0.43 -0.04
CA GLN A 146 -16.26 1.03 -0.17
C GLN A 146 -15.39 1.62 0.94
N MET A 147 -14.37 2.38 0.56
CA MET A 147 -13.55 3.16 1.49
C MET A 147 -14.05 4.59 1.61
N SER A 148 -14.06 5.09 2.84
CA SER A 148 -14.33 6.47 3.21
C SER A 148 -13.34 6.88 4.30
N PRO A 149 -13.19 8.17 4.63
CA PRO A 149 -12.28 8.62 5.68
C PRO A 149 -12.47 7.91 7.03
N THR A 150 -13.71 7.71 7.48
CA THR A 150 -14.00 7.00 8.73
C THR A 150 -13.55 5.54 8.70
N ARG A 151 -13.79 4.86 7.59
CA ARG A 151 -13.39 3.46 7.40
C ARG A 151 -11.89 3.32 7.21
N GLY A 152 -11.30 4.20 6.41
CA GLY A 152 -9.85 4.26 6.21
C GLY A 152 -9.11 4.43 7.53
N PHE A 153 -9.54 5.37 8.36
CA PHE A 153 -9.01 5.55 9.72
C PHE A 153 -9.06 4.25 10.54
N SER A 154 -10.23 3.58 10.57
CA SER A 154 -10.41 2.35 11.36
C SER A 154 -9.52 1.20 10.84
N VAL A 155 -9.40 1.05 9.53
CA VAL A 155 -8.53 0.04 8.89
C VAL A 155 -7.06 0.31 9.20
N GLU A 156 -6.61 1.53 8.99
CA GLU A 156 -5.20 1.92 9.18
C GLU A 156 -4.79 1.83 10.64
N LEU A 157 -5.65 2.31 11.56
CA LEU A 157 -5.38 2.24 12.99
C LEU A 157 -5.33 0.78 13.47
N GLY A 158 -6.30 -0.06 13.07
CA GLY A 158 -6.32 -1.48 13.43
C GLY A 158 -5.10 -2.23 12.92
N ALA A 159 -4.72 -1.99 11.66
CA ALA A 159 -3.52 -2.58 11.07
C ALA A 159 -2.24 -2.09 11.77
N ALA A 160 -2.12 -0.77 12.04
CA ALA A 160 -0.96 -0.20 12.71
C ALA A 160 -0.76 -0.77 14.12
N ILE A 161 -1.84 -0.87 14.92
CA ILE A 161 -1.80 -1.47 16.26
C ILE A 161 -1.34 -2.93 16.15
N THR A 162 -1.91 -3.71 15.24
CA THR A 162 -1.55 -5.12 15.07
C THR A 162 -0.08 -5.30 14.70
N VAL A 163 0.41 -4.52 13.72
CA VAL A 163 1.82 -4.58 13.28
C VAL A 163 2.77 -4.15 14.39
N MET A 164 2.46 -3.06 15.11
CA MET A 164 3.31 -2.59 16.21
C MET A 164 3.37 -3.58 17.37
N LEU A 165 2.24 -4.19 17.74
CA LEU A 165 2.22 -5.22 18.78
C LEU A 165 3.02 -6.45 18.39
N ALA A 166 2.84 -6.95 17.16
CA ALA A 166 3.59 -8.08 16.65
C ALA A 166 5.08 -7.80 16.58
N SER A 167 5.48 -6.63 16.08
CA SER A 167 6.88 -6.20 16.03
C SER A 167 7.51 -6.10 17.44
N ARG A 168 6.74 -5.61 18.43
CA ARG A 168 7.22 -5.55 19.82
C ARG A 168 7.41 -6.94 20.44
N LEU A 169 6.62 -7.91 20.03
CA LEU A 169 6.73 -9.31 20.46
C LEU A 169 7.78 -10.10 19.66
N GLY A 170 8.44 -9.48 18.70
CA GLY A 170 9.41 -10.14 17.82
C GLY A 170 8.77 -11.11 16.82
N LEU A 171 7.48 -10.96 16.54
CA LEU A 171 6.77 -11.81 15.59
C LEU A 171 6.85 -11.21 14.19
N PRO A 172 7.41 -11.95 13.20
CA PRO A 172 7.38 -11.51 11.82
C PRO A 172 5.96 -11.57 11.27
N VAL A 173 5.44 -10.42 10.85
CA VAL A 173 4.08 -10.32 10.30
C VAL A 173 4.10 -9.65 8.93
N SER A 174 3.14 -10.00 8.10
CA SER A 174 2.88 -9.31 6.84
C SER A 174 1.92 -8.14 7.08
N THR A 175 2.40 -6.92 6.84
CA THR A 175 1.60 -5.70 6.92
C THR A 175 0.42 -5.73 5.95
N THR A 176 0.59 -6.34 4.76
CA THR A 176 -0.49 -6.52 3.77
C THR A 176 -1.59 -7.43 4.31
N GLN A 177 -1.25 -8.51 5.01
CA GLN A 177 -2.23 -9.41 5.63
C GLN A 177 -2.98 -8.70 6.76
N CYS A 178 -2.28 -7.95 7.61
CA CYS A 178 -2.89 -7.14 8.67
C CYS A 178 -3.88 -6.11 8.10
N LEU A 179 -3.47 -5.40 7.04
CA LEU A 179 -4.30 -4.40 6.39
C LEU A 179 -5.54 -5.02 5.72
N THR A 180 -5.38 -6.16 5.06
CA THR A 180 -6.50 -6.90 4.45
C THR A 180 -7.47 -7.41 5.51
N GLY A 181 -6.97 -7.95 6.62
CA GLY A 181 -7.78 -8.40 7.75
C GLY A 181 -8.56 -7.25 8.39
N ALA A 182 -7.92 -6.09 8.62
CA ALA A 182 -8.56 -4.90 9.12
C ALA A 182 -9.64 -4.38 8.14
N SER A 183 -9.36 -4.36 6.83
CA SER A 183 -10.32 -3.97 5.78
C SER A 183 -11.52 -4.90 5.75
N MET A 184 -11.31 -6.21 5.89
CA MET A 184 -12.38 -7.19 5.99
C MET A 184 -13.22 -6.99 7.26
N GLY A 185 -12.57 -6.76 8.42
CA GLY A 185 -13.27 -6.48 9.67
C GLY A 185 -14.18 -5.27 9.56
N VAL A 186 -13.70 -4.16 9.00
CA VAL A 186 -14.51 -2.95 8.76
C VAL A 186 -15.63 -3.21 7.74
N ALA A 187 -15.37 -4.02 6.70
CA ALA A 187 -16.39 -4.38 5.71
C ALA A 187 -17.54 -5.20 6.33
N LEU A 188 -17.22 -6.13 7.23
CA LEU A 188 -18.21 -6.95 7.95
C LEU A 188 -19.10 -6.12 8.88
N MET A 189 -18.62 -4.97 9.38
CA MET A 189 -19.42 -4.05 10.19
C MET A 189 -20.57 -3.37 9.43
N ASN A 190 -20.66 -3.56 8.10
CA ASN A 190 -21.87 -3.17 7.37
C ASN A 190 -23.06 -4.08 7.63
N TYR A 191 -22.87 -5.22 8.30
CA TYR A 191 -23.90 -6.28 8.52
C TYR A 191 -24.55 -6.80 7.23
N ASP A 192 -23.89 -6.56 6.07
CA ASP A 192 -24.29 -7.09 4.77
C ASP A 192 -23.06 -7.72 4.10
N LEU A 193 -23.08 -9.04 3.99
CA LEU A 193 -22.02 -9.82 3.34
C LEU A 193 -21.87 -9.49 1.84
N GLY A 194 -22.92 -8.94 1.23
CA GLY A 194 -22.90 -8.47 -0.16
C GLY A 194 -22.15 -7.14 -0.34
N ALA A 195 -21.80 -6.44 0.75
CA ALA A 195 -20.94 -5.25 0.73
C ALA A 195 -19.44 -5.60 0.69
N VAL A 196 -19.09 -6.89 0.69
CA VAL A 196 -17.72 -7.40 0.65
C VAL A 196 -17.44 -8.06 -0.70
N ASN A 197 -16.32 -7.72 -1.31
CA ASN A 197 -15.86 -8.36 -2.53
C ASN A 197 -15.09 -9.66 -2.22
N TRP A 198 -15.82 -10.75 -2.02
CA TRP A 198 -15.25 -12.07 -1.73
C TRP A 198 -14.34 -12.59 -2.83
N LYS A 199 -14.63 -12.26 -4.10
CA LYS A 199 -13.79 -12.64 -5.24
C LYS A 199 -12.40 -11.99 -5.16
N GLN A 200 -12.35 -10.71 -4.79
CA GLN A 200 -11.07 -10.01 -4.59
C GLN A 200 -10.31 -10.57 -3.40
N LEU A 201 -10.98 -10.88 -2.29
CA LEU A 201 -10.36 -11.51 -1.13
C LEU A 201 -9.79 -12.89 -1.48
N GLY A 202 -10.55 -13.72 -2.21
CA GLY A 202 -10.07 -15.02 -2.70
C GLY A 202 -8.84 -14.90 -3.59
N PHE A 203 -8.80 -13.89 -4.46
CA PHE A 203 -7.63 -13.62 -5.31
C PHE A 203 -6.40 -13.21 -4.48
N ILE A 204 -6.57 -12.34 -3.48
CA ILE A 204 -5.49 -11.92 -2.57
C ILE A 204 -4.98 -13.13 -1.77
N PHE A 205 -5.89 -13.94 -1.22
CA PHE A 205 -5.55 -15.15 -0.47
C PHE A 205 -4.79 -16.17 -1.33
N GLY A 206 -5.23 -16.39 -2.56
CA GLY A 206 -4.52 -17.23 -3.53
C GLY A 206 -3.11 -16.73 -3.81
N GLY A 207 -2.92 -15.41 -3.92
CA GLY A 207 -1.60 -14.80 -4.04
C GLY A 207 -0.71 -15.11 -2.84
N TRP A 208 -1.22 -15.05 -1.62
CA TRP A 208 -0.45 -15.39 -0.42
C TRP A 208 0.00 -16.85 -0.39
N VAL A 209 -0.89 -17.78 -0.76
CA VAL A 209 -0.54 -19.20 -0.85
C VAL A 209 0.57 -19.45 -1.87
N LEU A 210 0.57 -18.73 -2.99
CA LEU A 210 1.58 -18.86 -4.03
C LEU A 210 2.94 -18.21 -3.68
N THR A 211 2.96 -17.30 -2.72
CA THR A 211 4.19 -16.60 -2.30
C THR A 211 4.90 -17.22 -1.10
N LEU A 212 4.31 -18.24 -0.48
CA LEU A 212 4.79 -18.90 0.74
C LEU A 212 5.55 -20.22 0.55
N PRO A 213 5.71 -20.83 -0.64
CA PRO A 213 6.53 -22.05 -0.79
C PRO A 213 8.02 -21.78 -0.66
#